data_408d55ab1a5963014554a7ad9284ecad
#
_entry.id   408d55ab1a5963014554a7ad9284ecad
#
_cell.length_a   1.000
_cell.length_b   1.000
_cell.length_c   1.000
_cell.angle_alpha   90.00
_cell.angle_beta   90.00
_cell.angle_gamma   90.00
#
_symmetry.space_group_name_H-M   'P 1'
#
loop_
_entity.id
_entity.type
_entity.pdbx_description
1 polymer ?
#
loop_
_entity_poly.entity_id
_entity_poly.type
_entity_poly.pdbx_seq_one_letter_code
_entity_poly.pdbx_strand_id
1 'polypeptide(L)'
;MLGIDSLIAATAIGPLVTGRSRYAVAAWFGVADGAGFVIGAMTGWHATAVLSTLTAPTAMGLYGGYLLLAAVLSRRFPRRWPVWVLPVVLSLDNFSYGLSGRLGAGAVLHQAMLQATASGLLALAGLLASARWAGTRPRAVGMLAGGGLLAGAVLLLT
;
A
#
# COMPACT_ATOMS: atom_id res chain seq x y z
N MET A 1 6.04 2.58 -10.60
CA MET A 1 6.36 1.41 -9.74
C MET A 1 5.07 0.63 -9.56
N LEU A 2 4.91 -0.51 -10.24
CA LEU A 2 3.63 -1.24 -10.26
C LEU A 2 3.54 -2.18 -9.05
N GLY A 3 3.01 -1.71 -7.92
CA GLY A 3 2.54 -2.57 -6.83
C GLY A 3 3.59 -3.33 -6.01
N ILE A 4 4.88 -2.98 -6.10
CA ILE A 4 5.93 -3.61 -5.26
C ILE A 4 5.72 -3.24 -3.79
N ASP A 5 5.27 -2.05 -3.51
CA ASP A 5 4.83 -1.56 -2.21
C ASP A 5 3.69 -2.39 -1.64
N SER A 6 2.69 -2.74 -2.48
CA SER A 6 1.59 -3.63 -2.12
C SER A 6 2.08 -5.06 -1.81
N LEU A 7 3.08 -5.57 -2.54
CA LEU A 7 3.72 -6.85 -2.24
C LEU A 7 4.40 -6.83 -0.87
N ILE A 8 5.21 -5.81 -0.60
CA ILE A 8 5.95 -5.65 0.66
C ILE A 8 4.97 -5.50 1.82
N ALA A 9 3.99 -4.61 1.68
CA ALA A 9 2.98 -4.35 2.70
C ALA A 9 2.12 -5.60 2.99
N ALA A 10 1.67 -6.28 1.94
CA ALA A 10 0.87 -7.50 2.06
C ALA A 10 1.66 -8.64 2.71
N THR A 11 2.97 -8.77 2.39
CA THR A 11 3.85 -9.74 3.05
C THR A 11 3.94 -9.46 4.54
N ALA A 12 4.01 -8.17 4.91
CA ALA A 12 4.11 -7.73 6.29
C ALA A 12 2.86 -8.02 7.12
N ILE A 13 1.67 -7.77 6.56
CA ILE A 13 0.40 -8.01 7.27
C ILE A 13 -0.11 -9.46 7.15
N GLY A 14 0.48 -10.25 6.25
CA GLY A 14 0.03 -11.60 5.95
C GLY A 14 -0.11 -12.54 7.15
N PRO A 15 0.78 -12.50 8.17
CA PRO A 15 0.59 -13.28 9.40
C PRO A 15 -0.66 -12.90 10.21
N LEU A 16 -1.21 -11.70 9.99
CA LEU A 16 -2.43 -11.21 10.65
C LEU A 16 -3.70 -11.60 9.91
N VAL A 17 -3.55 -12.04 8.65
CA VAL A 17 -4.66 -12.35 7.74
C VAL A 17 -4.74 -13.86 7.53
N THR A 18 -5.86 -14.48 7.90
CA THR A 18 -6.00 -15.94 7.85
C THR A 18 -7.13 -16.38 6.90
N GLY A 19 -6.98 -17.54 6.30
CA GLY A 19 -8.03 -18.18 5.51
C GLY A 19 -8.50 -17.35 4.31
N ARG A 20 -9.81 -17.34 4.08
CA ARG A 20 -10.45 -16.65 2.94
C ARG A 20 -10.31 -15.12 2.96
N SER A 21 -10.05 -14.54 4.12
CA SER A 21 -9.87 -13.09 4.23
C SER A 21 -8.65 -12.56 3.44
N ARG A 22 -7.67 -13.41 3.08
CA ARG A 22 -6.55 -13.05 2.23
C ARG A 22 -6.98 -12.57 0.86
N TYR A 23 -7.93 -13.26 0.25
CA TYR A 23 -8.46 -12.86 -1.06
C TYR A 23 -9.20 -11.52 -0.98
N ALA A 24 -9.99 -11.30 0.08
CA ALA A 24 -10.67 -10.03 0.29
C ALA A 24 -9.69 -8.87 0.50
N VAL A 25 -8.64 -9.09 1.28
CA VAL A 25 -7.59 -8.09 1.50
C VAL A 25 -6.80 -7.82 0.21
N ALA A 26 -6.42 -8.84 -0.55
CA ALA A 26 -5.75 -8.67 -1.83
C ALA A 26 -6.61 -7.89 -2.83
N ALA A 27 -7.90 -8.23 -2.93
CA ALA A 27 -8.85 -7.48 -3.76
C ALA A 27 -8.97 -6.02 -3.30
N TRP A 28 -8.93 -5.77 -2.00
CA TRP A 28 -8.97 -4.42 -1.44
C TRP A 28 -7.74 -3.59 -1.80
N PHE A 29 -6.53 -4.17 -1.83
CA PHE A 29 -5.33 -3.52 -2.36
C PHE A 29 -5.56 -3.08 -3.81
N GLY A 30 -6.02 -3.99 -4.67
CA GLY A 30 -6.30 -3.67 -6.06
C GLY A 30 -7.35 -2.57 -6.22
N VAL A 31 -8.47 -2.67 -5.50
CA VAL A 31 -9.55 -1.66 -5.56
C VAL A 31 -9.06 -0.30 -5.07
N ALA A 32 -8.31 -0.25 -3.97
CA ALA A 32 -7.79 1.00 -3.43
C ALA A 32 -6.85 1.68 -4.42
N ASP A 33 -5.93 0.93 -5.03
CA ASP A 33 -4.96 1.47 -5.99
C ASP A 33 -5.63 1.94 -7.28
N GLY A 34 -6.52 1.15 -7.85
CA GLY A 34 -7.28 1.54 -9.04
C GLY A 34 -8.17 2.75 -8.78
N ALA A 35 -8.89 2.78 -7.66
CA ALA A 35 -9.75 3.91 -7.28
C ALA A 35 -8.91 5.16 -6.98
N GLY A 36 -7.80 5.01 -6.25
CA GLY A 36 -6.87 6.10 -5.98
C GLY A 36 -6.38 6.76 -7.27
N PHE A 37 -5.96 5.96 -8.24
CA PHE A 37 -5.55 6.46 -9.55
C PHE A 37 -6.68 7.21 -10.29
N VAL A 38 -7.90 6.64 -10.36
CA VAL A 38 -9.04 7.29 -11.01
C VAL A 38 -9.37 8.63 -10.35
N ILE A 39 -9.46 8.64 -9.01
CA ILE A 39 -9.75 9.86 -8.26
C ILE A 39 -8.65 10.90 -8.50
N GLY A 40 -7.38 10.48 -8.48
CA GLY A 40 -6.25 11.34 -8.80
C GLY A 40 -6.36 11.93 -10.19
N ALA A 41 -6.63 11.13 -11.21
CA ALA A 41 -6.78 11.58 -12.59
C ALA A 41 -7.95 12.55 -12.79
N MET A 42 -9.06 12.33 -12.07
CA MET A 42 -10.24 13.23 -12.12
C MET A 42 -9.98 14.57 -11.42
N THR A 43 -9.15 14.56 -10.36
CA THR A 43 -8.82 15.78 -9.60
C THR A 43 -7.59 16.51 -10.14
N GLY A 44 -6.74 15.83 -10.90
CA GLY A 44 -5.42 16.32 -11.36
C GLY A 44 -5.46 17.53 -12.28
N TRP A 45 -6.63 17.96 -12.76
CA TRP A 45 -6.76 19.17 -13.56
C TRP A 45 -6.56 20.46 -12.75
N HIS A 46 -6.49 20.37 -11.41
CA HIS A 46 -6.42 21.52 -10.51
C HIS A 46 -5.26 21.49 -9.50
N ALA A 47 -4.50 20.38 -9.42
CA ALA A 47 -3.43 20.24 -8.44
C ALA A 47 -2.07 20.63 -9.00
N THR A 48 -1.27 21.32 -8.16
CA THR A 48 0.11 21.66 -8.50
C THR A 48 1.03 20.44 -8.39
N ALA A 49 2.02 20.33 -9.28
CA ALA A 49 2.98 19.22 -9.33
C ALA A 49 3.73 18.98 -7.99
N VAL A 50 3.87 20.01 -7.18
CA VAL A 50 4.54 19.94 -5.86
C VAL A 50 3.78 19.05 -4.87
N LEU A 51 2.44 19.06 -4.91
CA LEU A 51 1.64 18.23 -4.01
C LEU A 51 1.81 16.73 -4.32
N SER A 52 1.96 16.38 -5.60
CA SER A 52 2.08 14.98 -6.03
C SER A 52 3.41 14.33 -5.64
N THR A 53 4.50 15.07 -5.57
CA THR A 53 5.83 14.52 -5.24
C THR A 53 6.04 14.28 -3.74
N LEU A 54 5.35 15.02 -2.89
CA LEU A 54 5.52 14.93 -1.43
C LEU A 54 4.51 13.99 -0.73
N THR A 55 3.36 13.72 -1.33
CA THR A 55 2.29 12.96 -0.67
C THR A 55 2.64 11.48 -0.47
N ALA A 56 3.20 10.82 -1.48
CA ALA A 56 3.53 9.41 -1.41
C ALA A 56 4.63 9.10 -0.38
N PRO A 57 5.83 9.74 -0.44
CA PRO A 57 6.88 9.46 0.53
C PRO A 57 6.48 9.85 1.96
N THR A 58 5.71 10.94 2.14
CA THR A 58 5.24 11.36 3.47
C THR A 58 4.26 10.33 4.04
N ALA A 59 3.30 9.84 3.26
CA ALA A 59 2.35 8.84 3.70
C ALA A 59 3.05 7.51 4.05
N MET A 60 4.00 7.07 3.22
CA MET A 60 4.79 5.86 3.49
C MET A 60 5.67 6.02 4.73
N GLY A 61 6.29 7.19 4.91
CA GLY A 61 7.10 7.49 6.08
C GLY A 61 6.30 7.50 7.38
N LEU A 62 5.16 8.16 7.39
CA LEU A 62 4.25 8.21 8.54
C LEU A 62 3.73 6.82 8.89
N TYR A 63 3.32 6.04 7.87
CA TYR A 63 2.79 4.70 8.11
C TYR A 63 3.88 3.70 8.51
N GLY A 64 5.07 3.78 7.91
CA GLY A 64 6.22 2.99 8.31
C GLY A 64 6.65 3.28 9.75
N GLY A 65 6.70 4.56 10.13
CA GLY A 65 6.94 5.03 11.49
C GLY A 65 5.90 4.50 12.48
N TYR A 66 4.62 4.57 12.10
CA TYR A 66 3.51 4.01 12.88
C TYR A 66 3.66 2.49 13.11
N LEU A 67 3.98 1.71 12.06
CA LEU A 67 4.17 0.26 12.19
C LEU A 67 5.38 -0.10 13.06
N LEU A 68 6.49 0.64 12.94
CA LEU A 68 7.64 0.46 13.81
C LEU A 68 7.31 0.78 15.26
N LEU A 69 6.67 1.91 15.52
CA LEU A 69 6.25 2.33 16.85
C LEU A 69 5.31 1.29 17.46
N ALA A 70 4.35 0.80 16.67
CA ALA A 70 3.44 -0.26 17.07
C ALA A 70 4.16 -1.59 17.39
N ALA A 71 5.17 -1.97 16.60
CA ALA A 71 5.97 -3.16 16.84
C ALA A 71 6.84 -3.05 18.10
N VAL A 72 7.41 -1.86 18.36
CA VAL A 72 8.26 -1.60 19.54
C VAL A 72 7.43 -1.50 20.82
N LEU A 73 6.36 -0.72 20.81
CA LEU A 73 5.52 -0.49 21.99
C LEU A 73 4.62 -1.68 22.37
N SER A 74 4.42 -2.65 21.48
CA SER A 74 3.76 -3.97 21.57
C SER A 74 2.70 -4.19 22.67
N ARG A 75 2.06 -3.17 23.16
CA ARG A 75 1.01 -3.25 24.16
C ARG A 75 -0.31 -2.75 23.60
N ARG A 76 -1.15 -3.68 23.06
CA ARG A 76 -2.57 -3.46 22.75
C ARG A 76 -2.89 -2.67 21.48
N PHE A 77 -2.45 -3.14 20.30
CA PHE A 77 -3.08 -2.68 19.06
C PHE A 77 -4.31 -3.54 18.71
N PRO A 78 -5.42 -2.94 18.31
CA PRO A 78 -6.55 -3.69 17.77
C PRO A 78 -6.07 -4.39 16.48
N ARG A 79 -6.01 -5.70 16.54
CA ARG A 79 -5.37 -6.63 15.59
C ARG A 79 -5.85 -6.53 14.13
N ARG A 80 -6.93 -5.77 13.85
CA ARG A 80 -7.60 -5.75 12.54
C ARG A 80 -7.52 -4.42 11.80
N TRP A 81 -7.23 -3.33 12.47
CA TRP A 81 -7.23 -1.99 11.88
C TRP A 81 -6.16 -1.79 10.79
N PRO A 82 -4.89 -2.23 10.99
CA PRO A 82 -3.85 -2.03 9.99
C PRO A 82 -4.17 -2.70 8.65
N VAL A 83 -4.88 -3.81 8.66
CA VAL A 83 -5.17 -4.62 7.48
C VAL A 83 -6.05 -3.88 6.46
N TRP A 84 -7.01 -3.09 6.93
CA TRP A 84 -7.96 -2.38 6.08
C TRP A 84 -7.53 -0.97 5.71
N VAL A 85 -6.76 -0.32 6.56
CA VAL A 85 -6.28 1.06 6.34
C VAL A 85 -5.05 1.08 5.44
N LEU A 86 -4.19 0.07 5.54
CA LEU A 86 -2.94 0.00 4.80
C LEU A 86 -3.12 0.14 3.27
N PRO A 87 -4.06 -0.57 2.60
CA PRO A 87 -4.26 -0.39 1.18
C PRO A 87 -4.65 1.03 0.79
N VAL A 88 -5.47 1.70 1.61
CA VAL A 88 -5.89 3.09 1.36
C VAL A 88 -4.72 4.06 1.48
N VAL A 89 -3.86 3.87 2.48
CA VAL A 89 -2.67 4.73 2.66
C VAL A 89 -1.68 4.53 1.52
N LEU A 90 -1.48 3.30 1.08
CA LEU A 90 -0.58 3.00 -0.03
C LEU A 90 -1.14 3.47 -1.38
N SER A 91 -2.45 3.53 -1.55
CA SER A 91 -3.06 4.04 -2.79
C SER A 91 -2.84 5.55 -3.00
N LEU A 92 -2.28 6.27 -2.02
CA LEU A 92 -1.94 7.69 -2.17
C LEU A 92 -0.82 7.94 -3.20
N ASP A 93 0.07 6.99 -3.43
CA ASP A 93 1.06 7.08 -4.50
C ASP A 93 0.38 6.98 -5.87
N ASN A 94 -0.56 6.05 -6.03
CA ASN A 94 -1.37 5.90 -7.25
C ASN A 94 -2.29 7.11 -7.47
N PHE A 95 -2.85 7.67 -6.41
CA PHE A 95 -3.57 8.95 -6.46
C PHE A 95 -2.66 10.08 -6.96
N SER A 96 -1.45 10.19 -6.42
CA SER A 96 -0.47 11.20 -6.83
C SER A 96 -0.03 11.02 -8.29
N TYR A 97 0.13 9.77 -8.73
CA TYR A 97 0.43 9.44 -10.12
C TYR A 97 -0.75 9.83 -11.05
N GLY A 98 -1.98 9.54 -10.63
CA GLY A 98 -3.19 9.99 -11.35
C GLY A 98 -3.26 11.51 -11.50
N LEU A 99 -2.94 12.26 -10.43
CA LEU A 99 -2.90 13.74 -10.45
C LEU A 99 -1.94 14.30 -11.50
N SER A 100 -0.81 13.65 -11.71
CA SER A 100 0.23 14.11 -12.65
C SER A 100 -0.07 13.75 -14.12
N GLY A 101 -0.95 12.78 -14.36
CA GLY A 101 -1.26 12.23 -15.67
C GLY A 101 -2.34 13.03 -16.41
N ARG A 102 -1.99 13.62 -17.58
CA ARG A 102 -2.98 14.18 -18.51
C ARG A 102 -3.46 13.10 -19.49
N LEU A 103 -4.21 12.14 -18.98
CA LEU A 103 -4.69 11.01 -19.77
C LEU A 103 -6.14 11.23 -20.22
N GLY A 104 -6.48 10.82 -21.44
CA GLY A 104 -7.88 10.76 -21.89
C GLY A 104 -8.66 9.69 -21.09
N ALA A 105 -9.99 9.81 -21.00
CA ALA A 105 -10.84 8.97 -20.15
C ALA A 105 -10.66 7.45 -20.39
N GLY A 106 -10.51 7.02 -21.63
CA GLY A 106 -10.26 5.61 -21.95
C GLY A 106 -8.92 5.10 -21.44
N ALA A 107 -7.87 5.93 -21.52
CA ALA A 107 -6.54 5.60 -21.01
C ALA A 107 -6.52 5.55 -19.48
N VAL A 108 -7.27 6.43 -18.81
CA VAL A 108 -7.43 6.42 -17.34
C VAL A 108 -8.02 5.10 -16.87
N LEU A 109 -9.12 4.65 -17.49
CA LEU A 109 -9.76 3.39 -17.11
C LEU A 109 -8.84 2.19 -17.33
N HIS A 110 -8.19 2.12 -18.49
CA HIS A 110 -7.24 1.05 -18.80
C HIS A 110 -6.10 1.01 -17.79
N GLN A 111 -5.49 2.15 -17.48
CA GLN A 111 -4.39 2.25 -16.53
C GLN A 111 -4.85 1.89 -15.10
N ALA A 112 -6.04 2.34 -14.69
CA ALA A 112 -6.62 1.98 -13.40
C ALA A 112 -6.82 0.46 -13.25
N MET A 113 -7.32 -0.19 -14.31
CA MET A 113 -7.51 -1.66 -14.33
C MET A 113 -6.17 -2.40 -14.26
N LEU A 114 -5.16 -1.93 -14.97
CA LEU A 114 -3.81 -2.50 -14.91
C LEU A 114 -3.23 -2.38 -13.49
N GLN A 115 -3.33 -1.22 -12.88
CA GLN A 115 -2.83 -0.99 -11.51
C GLN A 115 -3.61 -1.83 -10.50
N ALA A 116 -4.94 -1.83 -10.57
CA ALA A 116 -5.78 -2.64 -9.69
C ALA A 116 -5.42 -4.13 -9.78
N THR A 117 -5.24 -4.64 -10.99
CA THR A 117 -4.92 -6.04 -11.22
C THR A 117 -3.51 -6.37 -10.71
N ALA A 118 -2.52 -5.57 -11.09
CA ALA A 118 -1.13 -5.78 -10.68
C ALA A 118 -0.98 -5.72 -9.16
N SER A 119 -1.52 -4.69 -8.52
CA SER A 119 -1.48 -4.53 -7.06
C SER A 119 -2.20 -5.65 -6.33
N GLY A 120 -3.40 -6.01 -6.76
CA GLY A 120 -4.16 -7.12 -6.19
C GLY A 120 -3.43 -8.46 -6.28
N LEU A 121 -2.81 -8.78 -7.44
CA LEU A 121 -2.04 -10.01 -7.64
C LEU A 121 -0.76 -10.02 -6.80
N LEU A 122 -0.04 -8.92 -6.75
CA LEU A 122 1.18 -8.79 -5.94
C LEU A 122 0.86 -8.85 -4.44
N ALA A 123 -0.22 -8.20 -4.00
CA ALA A 123 -0.69 -8.31 -2.63
C ALA A 123 -1.08 -9.76 -2.28
N LEU A 124 -1.78 -10.45 -3.18
CA LEU A 124 -2.11 -11.87 -2.99
C LEU A 124 -0.86 -12.72 -2.86
N ALA A 125 0.13 -12.51 -3.74
CA ALA A 125 1.40 -13.21 -3.69
C ALA A 125 2.12 -12.98 -2.34
N GLY A 126 2.15 -11.73 -1.85
CA GLY A 126 2.71 -11.37 -0.55
C GLY A 126 2.00 -12.04 0.61
N LEU A 127 0.66 -12.03 0.61
CA LEU A 127 -0.16 -12.67 1.63
C LEU A 127 0.02 -14.20 1.65
N LEU A 128 0.19 -14.83 0.49
CA LEU A 128 0.42 -16.27 0.38
C LEU A 128 1.86 -16.65 0.78
N ALA A 129 2.84 -15.88 0.37
CA ALA A 129 4.23 -16.09 0.76
C ALA A 129 4.41 -15.98 2.28
N SER A 130 3.82 -14.96 2.90
CA SER A 130 3.89 -14.75 4.34
C SER A 130 3.14 -15.81 5.16
N ALA A 131 2.19 -16.52 4.54
CA ALA A 131 1.50 -17.62 5.20
C ALA A 131 2.45 -18.74 5.66
N ARG A 132 3.55 -18.91 4.95
CA ARG A 132 4.59 -19.90 5.29
C ARG A 132 5.41 -19.48 6.51
N TRP A 133 5.37 -18.20 6.86
CA TRP A 133 6.14 -17.61 7.98
C TRP A 133 5.26 -17.28 9.19
N ALA A 134 4.00 -17.74 9.17
CA ALA A 134 3.01 -17.47 10.23
C ALA A 134 3.41 -17.99 11.63
N GLY A 135 4.46 -18.82 11.72
CA GLY A 135 5.04 -19.29 12.98
C GLY A 135 6.13 -18.38 13.56
N THR A 136 6.54 -17.33 12.82
CA THR A 136 7.58 -16.40 13.30
C THR A 136 6.99 -15.32 14.20
N ARG A 137 7.84 -14.80 15.10
CA ARG A 137 7.46 -13.83 16.13
C ARG A 137 6.81 -12.59 15.49
N PRO A 138 5.58 -12.20 15.87
CA PRO A 138 4.85 -11.08 15.24
C PRO A 138 5.59 -9.73 15.32
N ARG A 139 6.49 -9.56 16.30
CA ARG A 139 7.35 -8.38 16.42
C ARG A 139 8.36 -8.25 15.29
N ALA A 140 9.01 -9.35 14.91
CA ALA A 140 10.01 -9.34 13.84
C ALA A 140 9.37 -8.95 12.49
N VAL A 141 8.17 -9.44 12.24
CA VAL A 141 7.40 -9.11 11.02
C VAL A 141 7.02 -7.62 10.99
N GLY A 142 6.54 -7.07 12.12
CA GLY A 142 6.21 -5.65 12.21
C GLY A 142 7.44 -4.73 12.03
N MET A 143 8.59 -5.13 12.58
CA MET A 143 9.85 -4.39 12.41
C MET A 143 10.34 -4.43 10.95
N LEU A 144 10.28 -5.58 10.29
CA LEU A 144 10.67 -5.71 8.88
C LEU A 144 9.75 -4.91 7.97
N ALA A 145 8.44 -4.94 8.24
CA ALA A 145 7.46 -4.17 7.48
C ALA A 145 7.65 -2.66 7.64
N GLY A 146 7.72 -2.20 8.88
CA GLY A 146 7.92 -0.78 9.18
C GLY A 146 9.25 -0.28 8.64
N GLY A 147 10.32 -1.06 8.79
CA GLY A 147 11.65 -0.76 8.25
C GLY A 147 11.67 -0.71 6.73
N GLY A 148 11.02 -1.67 6.06
CA GLY A 148 10.91 -1.72 4.60
C GLY A 148 10.15 -0.51 4.03
N LEU A 149 9.05 -0.11 4.65
CA LEU A 149 8.28 1.07 4.24
C LEU A 149 9.04 2.38 4.47
N LEU A 150 9.78 2.49 5.58
CA LEU A 150 10.64 3.66 5.81
C LEU A 150 11.80 3.73 4.82
N ALA A 151 12.45 2.61 4.53
CA ALA A 151 13.49 2.56 3.52
C ALA A 151 12.93 2.93 2.13
N GLY A 152 11.74 2.44 1.78
CA GLY A 152 11.03 2.82 0.56
C GLY A 152 10.71 4.31 0.51
N ALA A 153 10.25 4.90 1.62
CA ALA A 153 9.98 6.34 1.70
C ALA A 153 11.25 7.18 1.49
N VAL A 154 12.37 6.77 2.09
CA VAL A 154 13.68 7.45 1.91
C VAL A 154 14.15 7.36 0.46
N LEU A 155 14.04 6.17 -0.16
CA LEU A 155 14.42 5.96 -1.57
C LEU A 155 13.59 6.79 -2.56
N LEU A 156 12.36 7.14 -2.20
CA LEU A 156 11.50 8.00 -3.03
C LEU A 156 11.81 9.50 -2.88
N LEU A 157 12.56 9.87 -1.84
CA LEU A 157 12.97 11.26 -1.60
C LEU A 157 14.35 11.60 -2.20
N THR A 158 15.12 10.58 -2.60
CA THR A 158 16.42 10.72 -3.28
C THR A 158 16.30 10.60 -4.78
#